data_d468eb5f6fdf33b3851965c9765f170a
#
_entry.id   d468eb5f6fdf33b3851965c9765f170a
#
_cell.length_a   1.000
_cell.length_b   1.000
_cell.length_c   1.000
_cell.angle_alpha   90.00
_cell.angle_beta   90.00
_cell.angle_gamma   90.00
#
_symmetry.space_group_name_H-M   'P 1'
#
loop_
_entity.id
_entity.type
_entity.pdbx_description
1 polymer ?
#
loop_
_entity_poly.entity_id
_entity_poly.type
_entity_poly.pdbx_seq_one_letter_code
_entity_poly.pdbx_strand_id
1 'polypeptide(L)'
;LGIRRFGLLRGRYSAEPLRRKLAEYFEDKTLGDESVKTGLCIVTKRADTNSTWPFHNHPLGKYFAANQGLLLRRIVRASTAAPTYFDPEQIDVGEGLSGAFVDGGVSLHNNPSLLLFLVATLSGFPFRWPVGERNLLLVSVGTGFWDQAASFQDVMGAKLWNWASTVPAMLMDDANWLNQLMLQYLSNSPTRVPIDEEIGELETDFLGGAPLLTYLRYNVRLEARALTELGLPAHAKRAESLREMSAAENRNDLDTLGSVAALQMVREEHFVDFFDLHQHLGE
;
A
#
# COMPACT_ATOMS: atom_id res chain seq x y z
N LEU A 1 -7.93 7.68 19.65
CA LEU A 1 -8.55 6.36 19.45
C LEU A 1 -9.05 5.83 20.81
N GLY A 2 -10.38 5.56 20.94
CA GLY A 2 -10.94 5.02 22.19
C GLY A 2 -10.64 3.52 22.29
N ILE A 3 -9.96 3.09 23.35
CA ILE A 3 -9.69 1.67 23.61
C ILE A 3 -10.99 1.01 24.12
N ARG A 4 -11.40 -0.08 23.49
CA ARG A 4 -12.52 -0.90 23.97
C ARG A 4 -12.06 -1.81 25.09
N ARG A 5 -12.78 -1.81 26.22
CA ARG A 5 -12.47 -2.60 27.42
C ARG A 5 -12.56 -4.14 27.26
N PHE A 6 -13.07 -4.65 26.11
CA PHE A 6 -13.29 -6.07 25.84
C PHE A 6 -12.56 -6.53 24.56
N GLY A 7 -11.29 -6.13 24.38
CA GLY A 7 -10.49 -6.42 23.19
C GLY A 7 -10.16 -7.90 22.91
N LEU A 8 -10.62 -8.86 23.71
CA LEU A 8 -10.43 -10.29 23.44
C LEU A 8 -11.45 -10.87 22.44
N LEU A 9 -12.57 -10.16 22.18
CA LEU A 9 -13.65 -10.66 21.33
C LEU A 9 -13.96 -9.77 20.14
N ARG A 10 -13.35 -8.55 20.04
CA ARG A 10 -13.55 -7.56 18.96
C ARG A 10 -12.31 -6.70 18.77
N GLY A 11 -12.29 -5.87 17.73
CA GLY A 11 -11.20 -4.93 17.46
C GLY A 11 -10.83 -4.06 18.68
N ARG A 12 -9.54 -3.86 18.89
CA ARG A 12 -8.96 -3.11 20.03
C ARG A 12 -9.46 -1.65 20.10
N TYR A 13 -9.74 -1.04 18.94
CA TYR A 13 -10.15 0.35 18.84
C TYR A 13 -11.58 0.48 18.31
N SER A 14 -12.26 1.55 18.76
CA SER A 14 -13.54 1.95 18.16
C SER A 14 -13.28 2.53 16.77
N ALA A 15 -14.05 2.09 15.78
CA ALA A 15 -14.00 2.65 14.42
C ALA A 15 -14.70 4.02 14.30
N GLU A 16 -15.47 4.45 15.31
CA GLU A 16 -16.31 5.63 15.22
C GLU A 16 -15.54 6.95 15.00
N PRO A 17 -14.40 7.22 15.68
CA PRO A 17 -13.62 8.41 15.39
C PRO A 17 -13.10 8.44 13.94
N LEU A 18 -12.68 7.28 13.41
CA LEU A 18 -12.23 7.16 12.02
C LEU A 18 -13.40 7.39 11.05
N ARG A 19 -14.58 6.78 11.29
CA ARG A 19 -15.76 6.99 10.46
C ARG A 19 -16.16 8.46 10.37
N ARG A 20 -16.15 9.18 11.49
CA ARG A 20 -16.43 10.64 11.50
C ARG A 20 -15.42 11.40 10.64
N LYS A 21 -14.13 11.08 10.80
CA LYS A 21 -13.08 11.75 10.03
C LYS A 21 -13.20 11.47 8.54
N LEU A 22 -13.47 10.23 8.16
CA LEU A 22 -13.71 9.87 6.77
C LEU A 22 -14.97 10.55 6.20
N ALA A 23 -16.01 10.74 7.03
CA ALA A 23 -17.21 11.48 6.63
C ALA A 23 -16.92 12.97 6.40
N GLU A 24 -16.05 13.59 7.18
CA GLU A 24 -15.60 14.98 6.96
C GLU A 24 -14.85 15.15 5.64
N TYR A 25 -14.01 14.15 5.22
CA TYR A 25 -13.20 14.25 4.01
C TYR A 25 -13.93 13.84 2.73
N PHE A 26 -14.67 12.76 2.80
CA PHE A 26 -15.30 12.16 1.61
C PHE A 26 -16.77 12.55 1.48
N GLU A 27 -17.37 13.11 2.53
CA GLU A 27 -18.79 13.46 2.54
C GLU A 27 -19.64 12.26 2.07
N ASP A 28 -20.57 12.48 1.14
CA ASP A 28 -21.40 11.44 0.53
C ASP A 28 -20.92 11.00 -0.86
N LYS A 29 -19.66 11.30 -1.20
CA LYS A 29 -19.08 10.87 -2.48
C LYS A 29 -19.07 9.36 -2.59
N THR A 30 -19.50 8.89 -3.75
CA THR A 30 -19.55 7.46 -4.08
C THR A 30 -18.40 7.05 -5.00
N LEU A 31 -18.25 5.76 -5.20
CA LEU A 31 -17.23 5.22 -6.11
C LEU A 31 -17.45 5.68 -7.56
N GLY A 32 -18.71 5.89 -7.97
CA GLY A 32 -19.07 6.37 -9.30
C GLY A 32 -19.29 7.89 -9.39
N ASP A 33 -18.89 8.67 -8.37
CA ASP A 33 -19.10 10.12 -8.35
C ASP A 33 -18.28 10.82 -9.44
N GLU A 34 -18.93 11.63 -10.26
CA GLU A 34 -18.33 12.34 -11.39
C GLU A 34 -17.26 13.37 -10.98
N SER A 35 -17.22 13.77 -9.71
CA SER A 35 -16.15 14.63 -9.19
C SER A 35 -14.80 13.92 -9.06
N VAL A 36 -14.80 12.58 -9.07
CA VAL A 36 -13.57 11.76 -9.10
C VAL A 36 -13.06 11.69 -10.53
N LYS A 37 -12.16 12.59 -10.89
CA LYS A 37 -11.67 12.76 -12.27
C LYS A 37 -10.62 11.77 -12.74
N THR A 38 -10.11 10.93 -11.83
CA THR A 38 -9.07 9.93 -12.13
C THR A 38 -9.59 8.52 -11.94
N GLY A 39 -8.91 7.55 -12.54
CA GLY A 39 -9.09 6.15 -12.17
C GLY A 39 -8.75 5.96 -10.69
N LEU A 40 -9.61 5.30 -9.95
CA LEU A 40 -9.45 5.00 -8.53
C LEU A 40 -9.52 3.49 -8.34
N CYS A 41 -8.57 2.96 -7.54
CA CYS A 41 -8.59 1.56 -7.11
C CYS A 41 -8.26 1.50 -5.60
N ILE A 42 -9.19 0.97 -4.81
CA ILE A 42 -9.03 0.80 -3.36
C ILE A 42 -9.05 -0.70 -3.06
N VAL A 43 -7.94 -1.21 -2.51
CA VAL A 43 -7.77 -2.63 -2.26
C VAL A 43 -8.31 -3.00 -0.89
N THR A 44 -9.13 -4.03 -0.85
CA THR A 44 -9.66 -4.64 0.37
C THR A 44 -9.49 -6.16 0.33
N LYS A 45 -9.59 -6.80 1.48
CA LYS A 45 -9.68 -8.26 1.59
C LYS A 45 -11.11 -8.64 2.01
N ARG A 46 -11.82 -9.38 1.18
CA ARG A 46 -13.08 -9.98 1.54
C ARG A 46 -12.81 -11.27 2.32
N ALA A 47 -13.01 -11.22 3.63
CA ALA A 47 -12.59 -12.27 4.55
C ALA A 47 -13.49 -13.52 4.49
N ASP A 48 -14.81 -13.33 4.25
CA ASP A 48 -15.77 -14.43 4.15
C ASP A 48 -15.56 -15.35 2.94
N THR A 49 -14.96 -14.83 1.86
CA THR A 49 -14.61 -15.62 0.66
C THR A 49 -13.09 -15.78 0.47
N ASN A 50 -12.29 -15.23 1.38
CA ASN A 50 -10.83 -15.19 1.31
C ASN A 50 -10.27 -14.60 0.00
N SER A 51 -10.97 -13.65 -0.61
CA SER A 51 -10.58 -13.04 -1.89
C SER A 51 -10.06 -11.63 -1.73
N THR A 52 -9.08 -11.22 -2.55
CA THR A 52 -8.73 -9.82 -2.74
C THR A 52 -9.83 -9.13 -3.54
N TRP A 53 -10.24 -7.93 -3.11
CA TRP A 53 -11.30 -7.18 -3.73
C TRP A 53 -10.85 -5.75 -4.03
N PRO A 54 -10.40 -5.48 -5.27
CA PRO A 54 -10.08 -4.14 -5.72
C PRO A 54 -11.37 -3.41 -6.14
N PHE A 55 -11.83 -2.46 -5.33
CA PHE A 55 -12.90 -1.55 -5.73
C PHE A 55 -12.32 -0.51 -6.68
N HIS A 56 -12.82 -0.46 -7.91
CA HIS A 56 -12.41 0.54 -8.91
C HIS A 56 -13.60 1.24 -9.56
N ASN A 57 -13.38 2.48 -10.01
CA ASN A 57 -14.44 3.35 -10.53
C ASN A 57 -14.57 3.32 -12.06
N HIS A 58 -14.01 2.34 -12.74
CA HIS A 58 -14.15 2.27 -14.20
C HIS A 58 -15.57 1.83 -14.60
N PRO A 59 -16.30 2.60 -15.46
CA PRO A 59 -17.71 2.33 -15.78
C PRO A 59 -17.97 0.97 -16.44
N LEU A 60 -17.00 0.45 -17.19
CA LEU A 60 -17.08 -0.88 -17.81
C LEU A 60 -16.60 -2.01 -16.89
N GLY A 61 -16.32 -1.72 -15.61
CA GLY A 61 -15.95 -2.73 -14.63
C GLY A 61 -17.06 -3.73 -14.38
N LYS A 62 -16.70 -5.02 -14.30
CA LYS A 62 -17.65 -6.12 -14.11
C LYS A 62 -18.64 -5.89 -12.95
N TYR A 63 -18.17 -5.27 -11.88
CA TYR A 63 -18.97 -5.03 -10.66
C TYR A 63 -19.32 -3.54 -10.49
N PHE A 64 -19.03 -2.68 -11.48
CA PHE A 64 -19.26 -1.24 -11.35
C PHE A 64 -20.72 -0.90 -11.11
N ALA A 65 -21.65 -1.52 -11.85
CA ALA A 65 -23.08 -1.27 -11.70
C ALA A 65 -23.58 -1.51 -10.26
N ALA A 66 -23.05 -2.52 -9.57
CA ALA A 66 -23.37 -2.81 -8.19
C ALA A 66 -22.63 -1.90 -7.19
N ASN A 67 -21.41 -1.47 -7.55
CA ASN A 67 -20.51 -0.79 -6.62
C ASN A 67 -20.51 0.74 -6.76
N GLN A 68 -20.96 1.33 -7.86
CA GLN A 68 -20.88 2.78 -8.13
C GLN A 68 -21.55 3.64 -7.04
N GLY A 69 -22.61 3.15 -6.42
CA GLY A 69 -23.30 3.84 -5.32
C GLY A 69 -22.65 3.67 -3.94
N LEU A 70 -21.59 2.89 -3.82
CA LEU A 70 -20.90 2.69 -2.54
C LEU A 70 -20.16 3.97 -2.14
N LEU A 71 -20.39 4.41 -0.90
CA LEU A 71 -19.71 5.57 -0.34
C LEU A 71 -18.20 5.33 -0.22
N LEU A 72 -17.39 6.22 -0.75
CA LEU A 72 -15.92 6.15 -0.66
C LEU A 72 -15.46 6.00 0.79
N ARG A 73 -16.08 6.74 1.72
CA ARG A 73 -15.77 6.63 3.15
C ARG A 73 -15.96 5.22 3.73
N ARG A 74 -16.89 4.42 3.18
CA ARG A 74 -17.10 3.03 3.60
C ARG A 74 -16.06 2.09 3.00
N ILE A 75 -15.73 2.29 1.73
CA ILE A 75 -14.69 1.50 1.05
C ILE A 75 -13.32 1.75 1.70
N VAL A 76 -12.96 3.01 1.95
CA VAL A 76 -11.70 3.37 2.63
C VAL A 76 -11.70 2.81 4.07
N ARG A 77 -12.84 2.88 4.78
CA ARG A 77 -12.95 2.28 6.11
C ARG A 77 -12.72 0.76 6.07
N ALA A 78 -13.23 0.06 5.05
CA ALA A 78 -12.99 -1.37 4.85
C ALA A 78 -11.51 -1.65 4.56
N SER A 79 -10.89 -0.87 3.67
CA SER A 79 -9.48 -0.97 3.32
C SER A 79 -8.51 -0.73 4.50
N THR A 80 -8.98 -0.07 5.55
CA THR A 80 -8.23 0.23 6.78
C THR A 80 -8.70 -0.57 7.98
N ALA A 81 -9.50 -1.62 7.78
CA ALA A 81 -10.02 -2.48 8.83
C ALA A 81 -9.02 -3.56 9.24
N ALA A 82 -7.83 -3.13 9.69
CA ALA A 82 -6.77 -4.06 10.11
C ALA A 82 -7.28 -4.97 11.25
N PRO A 83 -7.24 -6.31 11.06
CA PRO A 83 -7.62 -7.26 12.10
C PRO A 83 -6.87 -7.01 13.40
N THR A 84 -7.47 -7.30 14.52
CA THR A 84 -7.03 -6.98 15.88
C THR A 84 -7.17 -5.51 16.27
N TYR A 85 -6.99 -4.57 15.35
CA TYR A 85 -7.17 -3.13 15.58
C TYR A 85 -8.63 -2.72 15.45
N PHE A 86 -9.30 -3.17 14.38
CA PHE A 86 -10.69 -2.79 14.09
C PHE A 86 -11.55 -4.00 13.75
N ASP A 87 -12.85 -3.86 13.99
CA ASP A 87 -13.85 -4.81 13.49
C ASP A 87 -13.89 -4.77 11.93
N PRO A 88 -14.19 -5.90 11.25
CA PRO A 88 -14.47 -5.91 9.82
C PRO A 88 -15.58 -4.92 9.44
N GLU A 89 -15.54 -4.44 8.20
CA GLU A 89 -16.63 -3.62 7.63
C GLU A 89 -17.55 -4.47 6.77
N GLN A 90 -18.86 -4.38 7.02
CA GLN A 90 -19.85 -5.02 6.16
C GLN A 90 -20.19 -4.09 5.00
N ILE A 91 -20.06 -4.57 3.77
CA ILE A 91 -20.46 -3.85 2.55
C ILE A 91 -21.43 -4.71 1.76
N ASP A 92 -22.52 -4.09 1.30
CA ASP A 92 -23.41 -4.71 0.31
C ASP A 92 -22.72 -4.69 -1.06
N VAL A 93 -22.53 -5.85 -1.64
CA VAL A 93 -21.82 -6.02 -2.92
C VAL A 93 -22.78 -6.25 -4.09
N GLY A 94 -24.06 -5.97 -3.90
CA GLY A 94 -25.13 -6.13 -4.88
C GLY A 94 -25.90 -7.45 -4.72
N GLU A 95 -27.05 -7.53 -5.38
CA GLU A 95 -27.95 -8.71 -5.38
C GLU A 95 -28.41 -9.15 -3.98
N GLY A 96 -28.44 -8.22 -3.02
CA GLY A 96 -28.78 -8.53 -1.61
C GLY A 96 -27.68 -9.28 -0.85
N LEU A 97 -26.49 -9.40 -1.42
CA LEU A 97 -25.34 -10.06 -0.79
C LEU A 97 -24.46 -9.04 -0.05
N SER A 98 -24.13 -9.36 1.19
CA SER A 98 -23.16 -8.60 1.98
C SER A 98 -21.85 -9.37 2.09
N GLY A 99 -20.74 -8.67 2.00
CA GLY A 99 -19.39 -9.19 2.27
C GLY A 99 -18.82 -8.64 3.55
N ALA A 100 -17.98 -9.43 4.23
CA ALA A 100 -17.19 -9.02 5.38
C ALA A 100 -15.78 -8.62 4.91
N PHE A 101 -15.46 -7.32 5.00
CA PHE A 101 -14.22 -6.77 4.50
C PHE A 101 -13.26 -6.39 5.61
N VAL A 102 -11.99 -6.67 5.40
CA VAL A 102 -10.86 -6.28 6.23
C VAL A 102 -9.81 -5.56 5.40
N ASP A 103 -8.80 -5.04 6.07
CA ASP A 103 -7.67 -4.33 5.47
C ASP A 103 -7.05 -5.11 4.29
N GLY A 104 -6.84 -4.42 3.18
CA GLY A 104 -6.15 -4.98 2.02
C GLY A 104 -4.70 -5.40 2.31
N GLY A 105 -4.07 -4.78 3.29
CA GLY A 105 -2.71 -5.08 3.72
C GLY A 105 -2.52 -6.47 4.32
N VAL A 106 -3.59 -7.14 4.80
CA VAL A 106 -3.49 -8.54 5.25
C VAL A 106 -3.54 -9.55 4.11
N SER A 107 -3.50 -9.08 2.88
CA SER A 107 -3.34 -9.88 1.68
C SER A 107 -1.93 -9.71 1.11
N LEU A 108 -1.68 -10.24 -0.08
CA LEU A 108 -0.42 -10.02 -0.81
C LEU A 108 -0.23 -8.56 -1.28
N HIS A 109 -1.15 -7.65 -0.95
CA HIS A 109 -1.22 -6.30 -1.49
C HIS A 109 -1.09 -5.21 -0.42
N ASN A 110 -0.28 -5.47 0.63
CA ASN A 110 0.18 -4.43 1.55
C ASN A 110 0.94 -3.32 0.78
N ASN A 111 1.72 -3.70 -0.21
CA ASN A 111 2.12 -2.83 -1.32
C ASN A 111 1.20 -3.14 -2.53
N PRO A 112 0.23 -2.28 -2.88
CA PRO A 112 -0.75 -2.59 -3.93
C PRO A 112 -0.21 -2.35 -5.35
N SER A 113 1.04 -1.96 -5.52
CA SER A 113 1.58 -1.49 -6.80
C SER A 113 1.54 -2.56 -7.90
N LEU A 114 1.88 -3.81 -7.57
CA LEU A 114 1.79 -4.91 -8.54
C LEU A 114 0.33 -5.18 -8.93
N LEU A 115 -0.59 -5.18 -7.97
CA LEU A 115 -2.01 -5.33 -8.26
C LEU A 115 -2.52 -4.18 -9.15
N LEU A 116 -2.11 -2.95 -8.88
CA LEU A 116 -2.49 -1.79 -9.70
C LEU A 116 -1.99 -1.94 -11.14
N PHE A 117 -0.74 -2.38 -11.34
CA PHE A 117 -0.22 -2.71 -12.66
C PHE A 117 -1.08 -3.79 -13.36
N LEU A 118 -1.44 -4.86 -12.66
CA LEU A 118 -2.30 -5.92 -13.20
C LEU A 118 -3.71 -5.42 -13.52
N VAL A 119 -4.32 -4.60 -12.67
CA VAL A 119 -5.63 -3.97 -12.92
C VAL A 119 -5.58 -3.05 -14.14
N ALA A 120 -4.49 -2.30 -14.30
CA ALA A 120 -4.34 -1.40 -15.45
C ALA A 120 -4.15 -2.13 -16.78
N THR A 121 -3.53 -3.31 -16.81
CA THR A 121 -3.01 -3.93 -18.04
C THR A 121 -3.70 -5.22 -18.45
N LEU A 122 -4.20 -6.03 -17.50
CA LEU A 122 -4.83 -7.32 -17.82
C LEU A 122 -6.16 -7.17 -18.56
N SER A 123 -6.41 -8.05 -19.54
CA SER A 123 -7.63 -8.06 -20.33
C SER A 123 -8.91 -8.36 -19.54
N GLY A 124 -8.79 -8.93 -18.34
CA GLY A 124 -9.90 -9.15 -17.41
C GLY A 124 -10.44 -7.88 -16.76
N PHE A 125 -9.66 -6.78 -16.82
CA PHE A 125 -10.06 -5.46 -16.36
C PHE A 125 -10.31 -4.53 -17.56
N PRO A 126 -11.15 -3.50 -17.40
CA PRO A 126 -11.54 -2.64 -18.52
C PRO A 126 -10.49 -1.58 -18.91
N PHE A 127 -9.47 -1.33 -18.12
CA PHE A 127 -8.47 -0.27 -18.35
C PHE A 127 -7.61 -0.54 -19.58
N ARG A 128 -7.01 -1.72 -19.68
CA ARG A 128 -6.22 -2.21 -20.83
C ARG A 128 -5.15 -1.23 -21.31
N TRP A 129 -4.45 -0.60 -20.37
CA TRP A 129 -3.38 0.34 -20.71
C TRP A 129 -2.23 -0.37 -21.41
N PRO A 130 -1.63 0.29 -22.41
CA PRO A 130 -0.49 -0.30 -23.12
C PRO A 130 0.72 -0.40 -22.19
N VAL A 131 1.41 -1.54 -22.22
CA VAL A 131 2.66 -1.75 -21.50
C VAL A 131 3.84 -1.16 -22.27
N GLY A 132 4.93 -0.92 -21.56
CA GLY A 132 6.19 -0.39 -22.09
C GLY A 132 6.76 0.69 -21.16
N GLU A 133 8.08 0.81 -21.10
CA GLU A 133 8.74 1.79 -20.22
C GLU A 133 8.40 3.24 -20.54
N ARG A 134 7.99 3.53 -21.79
CA ARG A 134 7.59 4.87 -22.25
C ARG A 134 6.08 5.08 -22.24
N ASN A 135 5.30 4.04 -21.96
CA ASN A 135 3.85 4.08 -21.99
C ASN A 135 3.23 4.12 -20.58
N LEU A 136 3.94 3.54 -19.61
CA LEU A 136 3.38 3.36 -18.26
C LEU A 136 4.41 3.73 -17.20
N LEU A 137 4.09 4.75 -16.42
CA LEU A 137 4.81 5.14 -15.22
C LEU A 137 4.02 4.72 -13.99
N LEU A 138 4.62 3.89 -13.14
CA LEU A 138 4.06 3.49 -11.86
C LEU A 138 4.89 4.09 -10.72
N VAL A 139 4.30 5.02 -9.99
CA VAL A 139 4.91 5.61 -8.80
C VAL A 139 4.30 5.00 -7.55
N SER A 140 5.15 4.42 -6.71
CA SER A 140 4.78 3.77 -5.46
C SER A 140 5.40 4.48 -4.28
N VAL A 141 4.57 4.91 -3.33
CA VAL A 141 5.01 5.59 -2.11
C VAL A 141 4.68 4.71 -0.91
N GLY A 142 5.70 4.36 -0.13
CA GLY A 142 5.55 3.56 1.08
C GLY A 142 5.38 4.41 2.35
N THR A 143 5.04 3.73 3.44
CA THR A 143 4.83 4.34 4.75
C THR A 143 6.01 4.12 5.71
N GLY A 144 7.14 3.69 5.18
CA GLY A 144 8.32 3.28 5.93
C GLY A 144 8.48 1.77 6.01
N PHE A 145 9.71 1.33 6.16
CA PHE A 145 10.06 -0.08 6.35
C PHE A 145 11.31 -0.19 7.23
N TRP A 146 11.57 -1.36 7.75
CA TRP A 146 12.79 -1.69 8.51
C TRP A 146 13.10 -3.16 8.33
N ASP A 147 14.35 -3.52 8.60
CA ASP A 147 14.74 -4.91 8.65
C ASP A 147 14.14 -5.57 9.92
N GLN A 148 13.38 -6.63 9.72
CA GLN A 148 12.76 -7.41 10.79
C GLN A 148 13.67 -8.54 11.29
N ALA A 149 14.96 -8.52 10.95
CA ALA A 149 15.90 -9.53 11.38
C ALA A 149 15.94 -9.65 12.92
N ALA A 150 15.80 -10.85 13.40
CA ALA A 150 15.95 -11.20 14.81
C ALA A 150 17.29 -11.91 15.02
N SER A 151 17.83 -11.86 16.25
CA SER A 151 19.05 -12.60 16.53
C SER A 151 18.82 -14.11 16.44
N PHE A 152 19.85 -14.87 16.08
CA PHE A 152 19.78 -16.33 16.06
C PHE A 152 19.27 -16.90 17.39
N GLN A 153 19.70 -16.34 18.50
CA GLN A 153 19.32 -16.79 19.85
C GLN A 153 17.85 -16.52 20.16
N ASP A 154 17.32 -15.37 19.72
CA ASP A 154 15.90 -15.02 19.89
C ASP A 154 15.01 -15.96 19.09
N VAL A 155 15.41 -16.28 17.86
CA VAL A 155 14.67 -17.21 16.99
C VAL A 155 14.68 -18.62 17.58
N MET A 156 15.85 -19.12 18.01
CA MET A 156 15.97 -20.46 18.59
C MET A 156 15.28 -20.59 19.96
N GLY A 157 15.18 -19.50 20.70
CA GLY A 157 14.48 -19.45 21.99
C GLY A 157 12.98 -19.11 21.88
N ALA A 158 12.47 -18.84 20.68
CA ALA A 158 11.11 -18.39 20.48
C ALA A 158 10.06 -19.44 20.87
N LYS A 159 9.09 -19.02 21.68
CA LYS A 159 7.95 -19.84 22.11
C LYS A 159 6.80 -19.69 21.11
N LEU A 160 5.81 -20.58 21.22
CA LEU A 160 4.62 -20.58 20.36
C LEU A 160 3.95 -19.20 20.23
N TRP A 161 3.87 -18.46 21.32
CA TRP A 161 3.28 -17.11 21.32
C TRP A 161 4.08 -16.10 20.50
N ASN A 162 5.40 -16.19 20.52
CA ASN A 162 6.27 -15.36 19.69
C ASN A 162 5.98 -15.64 18.22
N TRP A 163 5.93 -16.92 17.82
CA TRP A 163 5.60 -17.30 16.45
C TRP A 163 4.22 -16.84 16.01
N ALA A 164 3.21 -16.99 16.86
CA ALA A 164 1.84 -16.54 16.55
C ALA A 164 1.73 -15.05 16.25
N SER A 165 2.57 -14.22 16.86
CA SER A 165 2.61 -12.77 16.60
C SER A 165 3.54 -12.38 15.46
N THR A 166 4.62 -13.13 15.23
CA THR A 166 5.67 -12.78 14.26
C THR A 166 5.32 -13.26 12.84
N VAL A 167 4.74 -14.45 12.69
CA VAL A 167 4.42 -15.05 11.37
C VAL A 167 3.56 -14.14 10.50
N PRO A 168 2.49 -13.48 10.98
CA PRO A 168 1.73 -12.53 10.15
C PRO A 168 2.58 -11.36 9.64
N ALA A 169 3.46 -10.83 10.48
CA ALA A 169 4.36 -9.73 10.08
C ALA A 169 5.38 -10.19 9.03
N MET A 170 5.97 -11.37 9.22
CA MET A 170 6.88 -11.97 8.23
C MET A 170 6.20 -12.16 6.88
N LEU A 171 4.98 -12.72 6.85
CA LEU A 171 4.23 -12.93 5.59
C LEU A 171 3.87 -11.62 4.90
N MET A 172 3.57 -10.55 5.67
CA MET A 172 3.31 -9.22 5.09
C MET A 172 4.59 -8.61 4.51
N ASP A 173 5.72 -8.83 5.14
CA ASP A 173 7.02 -8.36 4.67
C ASP A 173 7.46 -9.14 3.43
N ASP A 174 7.38 -10.46 3.44
CA ASP A 174 7.61 -11.31 2.27
C ASP A 174 6.74 -10.89 1.07
N ALA A 175 5.47 -10.56 1.32
CA ALA A 175 4.58 -10.06 0.27
C ALA A 175 5.05 -8.70 -0.30
N ASN A 176 5.58 -7.80 0.53
CA ASN A 176 6.18 -6.55 0.08
C ASN A 176 7.41 -6.79 -0.79
N TRP A 177 8.31 -7.66 -0.36
CA TRP A 177 9.52 -8.01 -1.11
C TRP A 177 9.20 -8.72 -2.42
N LEU A 178 8.24 -9.63 -2.43
CA LEU A 178 7.76 -10.24 -3.67
C LEU A 178 7.21 -9.20 -4.66
N ASN A 179 6.41 -8.24 -4.19
CA ASN A 179 5.92 -7.15 -5.04
C ASN A 179 7.07 -6.30 -5.58
N GLN A 180 8.07 -6.00 -4.75
CA GLN A 180 9.24 -5.22 -5.15
C GLN A 180 10.08 -5.97 -6.19
N LEU A 181 10.40 -7.24 -5.94
CA LEU A 181 11.11 -8.14 -6.86
C LEU A 181 10.40 -8.19 -8.22
N MET A 182 9.10 -8.51 -8.22
CA MET A 182 8.34 -8.63 -9.46
C MET A 182 8.29 -7.31 -10.23
N LEU A 183 8.07 -6.19 -9.56
CA LEU A 183 8.03 -4.89 -10.23
C LEU A 183 9.40 -4.47 -10.76
N GLN A 184 10.50 -4.72 -10.07
CA GLN A 184 11.83 -4.46 -10.61
C GLN A 184 12.15 -5.37 -11.81
N TYR A 185 11.76 -6.64 -11.78
CA TYR A 185 11.95 -7.59 -12.87
C TYR A 185 11.07 -7.27 -14.09
N LEU A 186 9.95 -6.57 -13.91
CA LEU A 186 9.06 -6.16 -15.00
C LEU A 186 9.39 -4.78 -15.57
N SER A 187 10.26 -3.97 -14.94
CA SER A 187 10.36 -2.54 -15.22
C SER A 187 11.78 -2.03 -15.42
N ASN A 188 11.89 -0.91 -16.11
CA ASN A 188 13.01 0.00 -15.89
C ASN A 188 12.72 0.78 -14.60
N SER A 189 13.58 0.63 -13.57
CA SER A 189 13.38 1.28 -12.27
C SER A 189 14.60 2.14 -11.88
N PRO A 190 14.54 3.47 -12.07
CA PRO A 190 15.60 4.37 -11.60
C PRO A 190 15.81 4.39 -10.08
N THR A 191 14.80 3.94 -9.32
CA THR A 191 14.83 3.88 -7.84
C THR A 191 14.93 2.46 -7.31
N ARG A 192 15.55 1.56 -8.09
CA ARG A 192 15.72 0.15 -7.70
C ARG A 192 16.52 0.02 -6.41
N VAL A 193 16.27 -1.05 -5.70
CA VAL A 193 17.00 -1.41 -4.49
C VAL A 193 17.44 -2.88 -4.58
N PRO A 194 18.53 -3.27 -3.93
CA PRO A 194 18.88 -4.67 -3.81
C PRO A 194 17.73 -5.47 -3.18
N ILE A 195 17.36 -6.59 -3.83
CA ILE A 195 16.36 -7.51 -3.30
C ILE A 195 17.01 -8.35 -2.19
N ASP A 196 18.12 -8.97 -2.52
CA ASP A 196 19.01 -9.66 -1.59
C ASP A 196 20.44 -9.71 -2.19
N GLU A 197 21.37 -10.39 -1.51
CA GLU A 197 22.76 -10.49 -1.96
C GLU A 197 22.95 -11.37 -3.20
N GLU A 198 22.02 -12.31 -3.46
CA GLU A 198 22.10 -13.25 -4.57
C GLU A 198 21.44 -12.68 -5.85
N ILE A 199 20.26 -12.07 -5.70
CA ILE A 199 19.47 -11.51 -6.82
C ILE A 199 19.99 -10.12 -7.21
N GLY A 200 20.47 -9.31 -6.26
CA GLY A 200 20.92 -7.93 -6.51
C GLY A 200 19.76 -7.02 -6.87
N GLU A 201 20.01 -6.03 -7.75
CA GLU A 201 19.06 -4.96 -8.09
C GLU A 201 18.25 -5.25 -9.37
N LEU A 202 18.52 -6.33 -10.08
CA LEU A 202 17.89 -6.69 -11.37
C LEU A 202 18.05 -5.58 -12.42
N GLU A 203 19.25 -4.99 -12.53
CA GLU A 203 19.48 -3.81 -13.38
C GLU A 203 19.26 -4.10 -14.87
N THR A 204 19.64 -5.29 -15.32
CA THR A 204 19.59 -5.72 -16.71
C THR A 204 18.66 -6.91 -16.94
N ASP A 205 18.03 -7.41 -15.90
CA ASP A 205 17.14 -8.56 -15.96
C ASP A 205 15.69 -8.10 -16.14
N PHE A 206 15.07 -8.51 -17.24
CA PHE A 206 13.68 -8.19 -17.53
C PHE A 206 12.88 -9.43 -17.88
N LEU A 207 11.75 -9.63 -17.23
CA LEU A 207 10.81 -10.68 -17.63
C LEU A 207 10.28 -10.38 -19.05
N GLY A 208 10.55 -11.28 -19.99
CA GLY A 208 10.16 -11.09 -21.38
C GLY A 208 11.16 -10.27 -22.24
N GLY A 209 12.33 -9.94 -21.69
CA GLY A 209 13.47 -9.35 -22.44
C GLY A 209 13.39 -7.84 -22.66
N ALA A 210 12.32 -7.17 -22.23
CA ALA A 210 12.19 -5.71 -22.26
C ALA A 210 11.28 -5.22 -21.13
N PRO A 211 11.50 -4.00 -20.60
CA PRO A 211 10.67 -3.44 -19.53
C PRO A 211 9.24 -3.17 -19.99
N LEU A 212 8.28 -3.55 -19.16
CA LEU A 212 6.85 -3.34 -19.40
C LEU A 212 6.33 -2.02 -18.82
N LEU A 213 7.13 -1.32 -18.02
CA LEU A 213 6.81 -0.03 -17.40
C LEU A 213 8.08 0.66 -16.90
N THR A 214 7.97 1.94 -16.56
CA THR A 214 8.89 2.62 -15.63
C THR A 214 8.32 2.54 -14.22
N TYR A 215 9.12 2.09 -13.25
CA TYR A 215 8.69 1.93 -11.86
C TYR A 215 9.55 2.75 -10.91
N LEU A 216 8.89 3.62 -10.12
CA LEU A 216 9.51 4.42 -9.09
C LEU A 216 8.97 4.00 -7.72
N ARG A 217 9.87 3.63 -6.80
CA ARG A 217 9.51 3.31 -5.42
C ARG A 217 10.21 4.25 -4.45
N TYR A 218 9.43 4.97 -3.68
CA TYR A 218 9.90 5.81 -2.59
C TYR A 218 9.43 5.24 -1.26
N ASN A 219 10.38 4.82 -0.43
CA ASN A 219 10.07 4.27 0.89
C ASN A 219 11.24 4.52 1.85
N VAL A 220 10.96 4.99 3.04
CA VAL A 220 11.99 5.38 4.01
C VAL A 220 12.34 4.22 4.91
N ARG A 221 13.63 3.96 5.08
CA ARG A 221 14.11 2.98 6.05
C ARG A 221 14.08 3.58 7.47
N LEU A 222 13.22 3.04 8.34
CA LEU A 222 13.03 3.49 9.73
C LEU A 222 14.06 2.82 10.67
N GLU A 223 15.34 3.08 10.40
CA GLU A 223 16.45 2.56 11.17
C GLU A 223 17.41 3.70 11.58
N ALA A 224 18.05 3.57 12.72
CA ALA A 224 18.88 4.64 13.29
C ALA A 224 19.97 5.14 12.33
N ARG A 225 20.59 4.22 11.59
CA ARG A 225 21.62 4.55 10.60
C ARG A 225 21.02 5.36 9.44
N ALA A 226 19.97 4.85 8.82
CA ALA A 226 19.34 5.48 7.66
C ALA A 226 18.77 6.87 8.02
N LEU A 227 18.14 7.01 9.19
CA LEU A 227 17.64 8.30 9.66
C LEU A 227 18.77 9.30 9.97
N THR A 228 19.94 8.82 10.42
CA THR A 228 21.12 9.68 10.60
C THR A 228 21.66 10.15 9.25
N GLU A 229 21.73 9.27 8.26
CA GLU A 229 22.15 9.57 6.88
C GLU A 229 21.20 10.59 6.21
N LEU A 230 19.90 10.55 6.53
CA LEU A 230 18.91 11.56 6.12
C LEU A 230 19.05 12.91 6.87
N GLY A 231 20.04 13.05 7.78
CA GLY A 231 20.22 14.27 8.57
C GLY A 231 19.25 14.43 9.75
N LEU A 232 18.64 13.33 10.20
CA LEU A 232 17.65 13.31 11.26
C LEU A 232 18.13 12.55 12.53
N PRO A 233 19.27 12.94 13.15
CA PRO A 233 19.86 12.18 14.27
C PRO A 233 18.98 12.15 15.53
N ALA A 234 18.10 13.12 15.72
CA ALA A 234 17.13 13.11 16.82
C ALA A 234 16.07 12.02 16.64
N HIS A 235 15.58 11.83 15.40
CA HIS A 235 14.62 10.78 15.05
C HIS A 235 15.30 9.40 15.03
N ALA A 236 16.58 9.33 14.66
CA ALA A 236 17.37 8.10 14.70
C ALA A 236 17.39 7.45 16.09
N LYS A 237 17.47 8.26 17.18
CA LYS A 237 17.39 7.77 18.56
C LYS A 237 16.04 7.16 18.93
N ARG A 238 15.02 7.44 18.14
CA ARG A 238 13.62 7.00 18.36
C ARG A 238 13.13 6.08 17.26
N ALA A 239 14.00 5.55 16.40
CA ALA A 239 13.65 4.75 15.24
C ALA A 239 12.65 3.63 15.57
N GLU A 240 12.84 2.89 16.68
CA GLU A 240 11.94 1.82 17.10
C GLU A 240 10.53 2.35 17.46
N SER A 241 10.44 3.46 18.18
CA SER A 241 9.14 4.04 18.54
C SER A 241 8.38 4.58 17.33
N LEU A 242 9.09 5.03 16.28
CA LEU A 242 8.48 5.52 15.04
C LEU A 242 7.82 4.41 14.21
N ARG A 243 8.17 3.14 14.45
CA ARG A 243 7.58 1.97 13.79
C ARG A 243 6.22 1.58 14.39
N GLU A 244 5.86 2.12 15.56
CA GLU A 244 4.61 1.80 16.24
C GLU A 244 3.41 2.41 15.50
N MET A 245 2.67 1.58 14.77
CA MET A 245 1.56 1.99 13.92
C MET A 245 0.40 2.66 14.69
N SER A 246 0.22 2.33 15.96
CA SER A 246 -0.86 2.89 16.80
C SER A 246 -0.47 4.14 17.58
N ALA A 247 0.80 4.57 17.52
CA ALA A 247 1.33 5.72 18.27
C ALA A 247 1.01 7.05 17.54
N ALA A 248 -0.16 7.63 17.85
CA ALA A 248 -0.61 8.88 17.22
C ALA A 248 0.32 10.07 17.53
N GLU A 249 1.08 10.01 18.62
CA GLU A 249 2.11 10.99 19.01
C GLU A 249 3.26 11.07 18.00
N ASN A 250 3.53 10.01 17.24
CA ASN A 250 4.58 10.01 16.21
C ASN A 250 4.21 10.80 14.95
N ARG A 251 2.95 11.26 14.81
CA ARG A 251 2.47 11.90 13.58
C ARG A 251 3.36 13.03 13.07
N ASN A 252 3.73 13.96 13.94
CA ASN A 252 4.53 15.13 13.54
C ASN A 252 5.98 14.74 13.19
N ASP A 253 6.54 13.76 13.87
CA ASP A 253 7.87 13.23 13.58
C ASP A 253 7.85 12.50 12.21
N LEU A 254 6.83 11.70 11.94
CA LEU A 254 6.67 10.99 10.67
C LEU A 254 6.40 11.95 9.50
N ASP A 255 5.66 13.04 9.72
CA ASP A 255 5.45 14.11 8.73
C ASP A 255 6.78 14.82 8.38
N THR A 256 7.57 15.18 9.40
CA THR A 256 8.90 15.75 9.22
C THR A 256 9.82 14.80 8.45
N LEU A 257 9.83 13.52 8.83
CA LEU A 257 10.63 12.50 8.19
C LEU A 257 10.24 12.31 6.72
N GLY A 258 8.93 12.21 6.43
CA GLY A 258 8.42 12.11 5.08
C GLY A 258 8.78 13.32 4.21
N SER A 259 8.70 14.52 4.76
CA SER A 259 9.07 15.76 4.08
C SER A 259 10.56 15.82 3.73
N VAL A 260 11.43 15.47 4.67
CA VAL A 260 12.89 15.44 4.43
C VAL A 260 13.23 14.34 3.41
N ALA A 261 12.64 13.18 3.55
CA ALA A 261 12.87 12.07 2.61
C ALA A 261 12.41 12.43 1.19
N ALA A 262 11.26 13.09 1.04
CA ALA A 262 10.78 13.53 -0.27
C ALA A 262 11.78 14.48 -0.95
N LEU A 263 12.31 15.46 -0.21
CA LEU A 263 13.30 16.41 -0.75
C LEU A 263 14.63 15.76 -1.15
N GLN A 264 15.00 14.63 -0.55
CA GLN A 264 16.28 13.98 -0.83
C GLN A 264 16.16 12.81 -1.83
N MET A 265 15.03 12.10 -1.81
CA MET A 265 14.85 10.88 -2.58
C MET A 265 14.14 11.12 -3.91
N VAL A 266 13.22 12.09 -3.98
CA VAL A 266 12.50 12.40 -5.22
C VAL A 266 13.33 13.37 -6.04
N ARG A 267 13.78 12.94 -7.23
CA ARG A 267 14.63 13.71 -8.12
C ARG A 267 13.96 13.91 -9.47
N GLU A 268 14.21 15.03 -10.11
CA GLU A 268 13.68 15.34 -11.44
C GLU A 268 14.09 14.29 -12.48
N GLU A 269 15.32 13.81 -12.41
CA GLU A 269 15.87 12.77 -13.29
C GLU A 269 15.14 11.41 -13.24
N HIS A 270 14.33 11.15 -12.19
CA HIS A 270 13.49 9.96 -12.14
C HIS A 270 12.25 10.05 -13.04
N PHE A 271 11.86 11.26 -13.42
CA PHE A 271 10.69 11.56 -14.25
C PHE A 271 11.16 11.98 -15.63
N VAL A 272 11.26 11.00 -16.53
CA VAL A 272 11.75 11.23 -17.88
C VAL A 272 10.75 12.02 -18.72
N ASP A 273 11.25 12.85 -19.63
CA ASP A 273 10.50 13.86 -20.39
C ASP A 273 9.26 13.33 -21.12
N PHE A 274 9.24 12.07 -21.54
CA PHE A 274 8.07 11.50 -22.22
C PHE A 274 6.86 11.25 -21.30
N PHE A 275 6.98 11.47 -19.97
CA PHE A 275 5.86 11.53 -19.03
C PHE A 275 5.49 12.96 -18.63
N ASP A 276 6.14 13.97 -19.22
CA ASP A 276 5.80 15.37 -18.99
C ASP A 276 4.49 15.72 -19.72
N LEU A 277 3.42 15.93 -18.93
CA LEU A 277 2.12 16.28 -19.45
C LEU A 277 2.10 17.61 -20.19
N HIS A 278 3.01 18.56 -19.88
CA HIS A 278 3.10 19.84 -20.58
C HIS A 278 3.51 19.70 -22.04
N GLN A 279 4.28 18.66 -22.38
CA GLN A 279 4.67 18.38 -23.77
C GLN A 279 3.53 17.74 -24.58
N HIS A 280 2.54 17.12 -23.91
CA HIS A 280 1.41 16.43 -24.55
C HIS A 280 0.10 17.22 -24.56
N LEU A 281 -0.02 18.28 -23.77
CA LEU A 281 -1.22 19.14 -23.70
C LEU A 281 -1.11 20.38 -24.64
N GLY A 282 -0.03 20.50 -25.38
CA GLY A 282 0.23 21.59 -26.33
C GLY A 282 -0.13 21.30 -27.78
N GLU A 283 -0.69 20.12 -28.06
CA GLU A 283 -1.31 19.73 -29.32
C GLU A 283 -2.83 19.58 -29.09
#